data_f3889a3e683700b8aaadae06ec874210
#
_entry.id   f3889a3e683700b8aaadae06ec874210
#
_cell.length_a   1.000
_cell.length_b   1.000
_cell.length_c   1.000
_cell.angle_alpha   90.00
_cell.angle_beta   90.00
_cell.angle_gamma   90.00
#
_symmetry.space_group_name_H-M   'P 1'
#
loop_
_entity.id
_entity.type
_entity.pdbx_description
1 polymer ?
#
loop_
_entity_poly.entity_id
_entity_poly.type
_entity_poly.pdbx_seq_one_letter_code
_entity_poly.pdbx_strand_id
1 'polypeptide(L)'
;MSHFNLQIDDFTFKAACKNKTAAQKRIYELFSTAVYNLVFRITHNKSDALDISQDVFIKVFTKINQNKSQESLGFWIRKISINTTFSFLKKNAHLITNVDFKEKIIDTDMNETLSSLEFALSKIPAISRSVLWLFEVEGLSHHEIAEFHGKTVSFSKTHLSRAKQVAQKYLTKKGGGYEAVEK
;
A
#
# COMPACT_ATOMS: atom_id res chain seq x y z
N MET A 1 -2.96 -12.79 -3.61
CA MET A 1 -3.76 -12.43 -4.80
C MET A 1 -4.14 -10.97 -4.69
N SER A 2 -3.90 -10.18 -5.73
CA SER A 2 -4.24 -8.74 -5.71
C SER A 2 -5.76 -8.57 -5.61
N HIS A 3 -6.22 -7.84 -4.60
CA HIS A 3 -7.64 -7.54 -4.38
C HIS A 3 -8.23 -6.57 -5.44
N PHE A 4 -7.46 -6.24 -6.47
CA PHE A 4 -7.88 -5.37 -7.58
C PHE A 4 -8.33 -6.12 -8.84
N ASN A 5 -8.37 -7.46 -8.82
CA ASN A 5 -8.85 -8.28 -9.96
C ASN A 5 -10.40 -8.38 -10.02
N LEU A 6 -11.09 -7.46 -9.35
CA LEU A 6 -12.54 -7.37 -9.37
C LEU A 6 -12.99 -6.73 -10.66
N GLN A 7 -14.08 -7.27 -11.25
CA GLN A 7 -14.63 -6.78 -12.51
C GLN A 7 -15.96 -6.08 -12.29
N ILE A 8 -16.21 -5.07 -13.09
CA ILE A 8 -17.53 -4.45 -13.26
C ILE A 8 -18.01 -4.67 -14.69
N ASP A 9 -19.32 -4.63 -14.87
CA ASP A 9 -19.91 -4.68 -16.20
C ASP A 9 -19.72 -3.35 -16.96
N ASP A 10 -19.76 -3.44 -18.28
CA ASP A 10 -19.58 -2.30 -19.19
C ASP A 10 -20.64 -1.21 -18.99
N PHE A 11 -21.88 -1.59 -18.65
CA PHE A 11 -22.94 -0.65 -18.37
C PHE A 11 -22.63 0.21 -17.13
N THR A 12 -22.22 -0.43 -16.03
CA THR A 12 -21.82 0.27 -14.80
C THR A 12 -20.62 1.18 -15.06
N PHE A 13 -19.61 0.72 -15.80
CA PHE A 13 -18.45 1.53 -16.16
C PHE A 13 -18.86 2.79 -16.96
N LYS A 14 -19.62 2.62 -18.05
CA LYS A 14 -20.08 3.73 -18.87
C LYS A 14 -21.00 4.71 -18.12
N ALA A 15 -21.82 4.21 -17.20
CA ALA A 15 -22.64 5.04 -16.33
C ALA A 15 -21.79 5.87 -15.36
N ALA A 16 -20.74 5.28 -14.77
CA ALA A 16 -19.79 5.99 -13.89
C ALA A 16 -19.02 7.09 -14.65
N CYS A 17 -18.61 6.83 -15.90
CA CYS A 17 -18.02 7.84 -16.79
C CYS A 17 -18.97 9.03 -17.06
N LYS A 18 -20.28 8.81 -17.00
CA LYS A 18 -21.31 9.86 -17.10
C LYS A 18 -21.69 10.46 -15.74
N ASN A 19 -20.86 10.28 -14.72
CA ASN A 19 -21.07 10.76 -13.36
C ASN A 19 -22.37 10.29 -12.69
N LYS A 20 -22.89 9.12 -13.05
CA LYS A 20 -24.07 8.54 -12.39
C LYS A 20 -23.69 8.03 -11.00
N THR A 21 -24.23 8.65 -9.96
CA THR A 21 -23.91 8.38 -8.55
C THR A 21 -24.08 6.91 -8.16
N ALA A 22 -25.14 6.23 -8.64
CA ALA A 22 -25.35 4.82 -8.36
C ALA A 22 -24.21 3.93 -8.90
N ALA A 23 -23.68 4.24 -10.09
CA ALA A 23 -22.56 3.52 -10.68
C ALA A 23 -21.24 3.82 -9.95
N GLN A 24 -20.99 5.07 -9.57
CA GLN A 24 -19.84 5.44 -8.75
C GLN A 24 -19.90 4.76 -7.39
N LYS A 25 -21.06 4.70 -6.73
CA LYS A 25 -21.28 3.97 -5.48
C LYS A 25 -20.92 2.49 -5.64
N ARG A 26 -21.34 1.85 -6.72
CA ARG A 26 -21.03 0.44 -6.99
C ARG A 26 -19.51 0.21 -7.11
N ILE A 27 -18.79 1.08 -7.82
CA ILE A 27 -17.32 1.03 -7.94
C ILE A 27 -16.67 1.23 -6.56
N TYR A 28 -17.15 2.19 -5.79
CA TYR A 28 -16.64 2.44 -4.44
C TYR A 28 -16.81 1.20 -3.54
N GLU A 29 -17.99 0.63 -3.48
CA GLU A 29 -18.29 -0.57 -2.68
C GLU A 29 -17.39 -1.75 -3.07
N LEU A 30 -17.11 -1.90 -4.37
CA LEU A 30 -16.29 -3.00 -4.87
C LEU A 30 -14.81 -2.84 -4.52
N PHE A 31 -14.26 -1.63 -4.59
CA PHE A 31 -12.82 -1.40 -4.48
C PHE A 31 -12.37 -0.74 -3.17
N SER A 32 -13.28 -0.23 -2.32
CA SER A 32 -12.92 0.54 -1.12
C SER A 32 -12.04 -0.25 -0.15
N THR A 33 -12.37 -1.51 0.11
CA THR A 33 -11.58 -2.39 0.99
C THR A 33 -10.18 -2.65 0.42
N ALA A 34 -10.07 -2.87 -0.90
CA ALA A 34 -8.78 -3.11 -1.56
C ALA A 34 -7.89 -1.86 -1.50
N VAL A 35 -8.46 -0.69 -1.77
CA VAL A 35 -7.77 0.61 -1.69
C VAL A 35 -7.31 0.88 -0.26
N TYR A 36 -8.22 0.78 0.72
CA TYR A 36 -7.87 1.01 2.12
C TYR A 36 -6.76 0.07 2.59
N ASN A 37 -6.87 -1.21 2.31
CA ASN A 37 -5.86 -2.20 2.73
C ASN A 37 -4.49 -1.90 2.11
N LEU A 38 -4.42 -1.59 0.82
CA LEU A 38 -3.18 -1.23 0.15
C LEU A 38 -2.54 0.02 0.81
N VAL A 39 -3.33 1.07 1.01
CA VAL A 39 -2.86 2.32 1.62
C VAL A 39 -2.41 2.08 3.06
N PHE A 40 -3.21 1.37 3.85
CA PHE A 40 -2.88 1.04 5.24
C PHE A 40 -1.60 0.22 5.36
N ARG A 41 -1.38 -0.76 4.48
CA ARG A 41 -0.13 -1.57 4.48
C ARG A 41 1.11 -0.73 4.16
N ILE A 42 0.97 0.33 3.38
CA ILE A 42 2.06 1.25 3.07
C ILE A 42 2.27 2.25 4.22
N THR A 43 1.21 2.90 4.71
CA THR A 43 1.31 3.98 5.71
C THR A 43 1.44 3.45 7.14
N HIS A 44 0.81 2.33 7.44
CA HIS A 44 0.67 1.73 8.78
C HIS A 44 0.03 2.70 9.79
N ASN A 45 -0.82 3.61 9.30
CA ASN A 45 -1.57 4.58 10.07
C ASN A 45 -3.03 4.58 9.58
N LYS A 46 -3.97 4.37 10.51
CA LYS A 46 -5.40 4.25 10.17
C LYS A 46 -5.99 5.57 9.68
N SER A 47 -5.63 6.69 10.29
CA SER A 47 -6.12 8.02 9.91
C SER A 47 -5.63 8.37 8.51
N ASP A 48 -4.33 8.29 8.27
CA ASP A 48 -3.75 8.54 6.95
C ASP A 48 -4.36 7.62 5.88
N ALA A 49 -4.60 6.35 6.23
CA ALA A 49 -5.18 5.40 5.29
C ALA A 49 -6.60 5.76 4.88
N LEU A 50 -7.43 6.27 5.80
CA LEU A 50 -8.78 6.75 5.51
C LEU A 50 -8.73 7.99 4.62
N ASP A 51 -7.94 8.98 4.99
CA ASP A 51 -7.84 10.26 4.25
C ASP A 51 -7.32 10.03 2.83
N ILE A 52 -6.25 9.25 2.68
CA ILE A 52 -5.69 8.92 1.37
C ILE A 52 -6.69 8.11 0.54
N SER A 53 -7.43 7.18 1.15
CA SER A 53 -8.43 6.40 0.42
C SER A 53 -9.55 7.27 -0.12
N GLN A 54 -10.00 8.29 0.61
CA GLN A 54 -10.95 9.28 0.12
C GLN A 54 -10.38 10.06 -1.07
N ASP A 55 -9.14 10.56 -0.96
CA ASP A 55 -8.44 11.25 -2.04
C ASP A 55 -8.30 10.37 -3.29
N VAL A 56 -8.06 9.07 -3.12
CA VAL A 56 -8.01 8.11 -4.22
C VAL A 56 -9.33 8.08 -4.96
N PHE A 57 -10.47 7.94 -4.27
CA PHE A 57 -11.77 7.87 -4.93
C PHE A 57 -12.20 9.20 -5.56
N ILE A 58 -11.85 10.33 -4.97
CA ILE A 58 -12.01 11.65 -5.61
C ILE A 58 -11.28 11.67 -6.96
N LYS A 59 -10.01 11.22 -6.99
CA LYS A 59 -9.21 11.15 -8.22
C LYS A 59 -9.76 10.12 -9.22
N VAL A 60 -10.22 8.96 -8.72
CA VAL A 60 -10.84 7.93 -9.56
C VAL A 60 -12.04 8.50 -10.29
N PHE A 61 -12.99 9.09 -9.58
CA PHE A 61 -14.22 9.59 -10.21
C PHE A 61 -14.00 10.84 -11.08
N THR A 62 -13.05 11.69 -10.71
CA THR A 62 -12.69 12.85 -11.54
C THR A 62 -12.01 12.43 -12.85
N LYS A 63 -11.26 11.31 -12.86
CA LYS A 63 -10.44 10.90 -14.00
C LYS A 63 -10.88 9.58 -14.65
N ILE A 64 -12.05 9.03 -14.29
CA ILE A 64 -12.49 7.71 -14.75
C ILE A 64 -12.56 7.62 -16.28
N ASN A 65 -12.85 8.74 -16.96
CA ASN A 65 -12.87 8.83 -18.42
C ASN A 65 -11.49 8.64 -19.07
N GLN A 66 -10.38 8.71 -18.30
CA GLN A 66 -9.03 8.44 -18.78
C GLN A 66 -8.70 6.94 -18.79
N ASN A 67 -9.51 6.12 -18.10
CA ASN A 67 -9.36 4.68 -18.16
C ASN A 67 -9.96 4.13 -19.44
N LYS A 68 -9.25 3.21 -20.09
CA LYS A 68 -9.59 2.76 -21.45
C LYS A 68 -10.75 1.75 -21.48
N SER A 69 -10.94 0.95 -20.42
CA SER A 69 -11.96 -0.09 -20.36
C SER A 69 -12.29 -0.52 -18.93
N GLN A 70 -13.45 -1.15 -18.73
CA GLN A 70 -13.83 -1.73 -17.45
C GLN A 70 -12.87 -2.83 -16.98
N GLU A 71 -12.26 -3.57 -17.91
CA GLU A 71 -11.33 -4.67 -17.60
C GLU A 71 -10.04 -4.19 -16.92
N SER A 72 -9.59 -2.99 -17.30
CA SER A 72 -8.38 -2.36 -16.72
C SER A 72 -8.65 -1.54 -15.46
N LEU A 73 -9.92 -1.36 -15.06
CA LEU A 73 -10.31 -0.43 -14.01
C LEU A 73 -9.62 -0.73 -12.67
N GLY A 74 -9.60 -1.98 -12.24
CA GLY A 74 -8.97 -2.36 -10.98
C GLY A 74 -7.48 -2.04 -10.95
N PHE A 75 -6.74 -2.38 -12.02
CA PHE A 75 -5.32 -2.04 -12.14
C PHE A 75 -5.09 -0.53 -12.17
N TRP A 76 -5.98 0.22 -12.82
CA TRP A 76 -5.89 1.66 -12.89
C TRP A 76 -6.17 2.32 -11.52
N ILE A 77 -7.18 1.85 -10.77
CA ILE A 77 -7.45 2.28 -9.39
C ILE A 77 -6.25 1.98 -8.50
N ARG A 78 -5.65 0.79 -8.61
CA ARG A 78 -4.42 0.42 -7.90
C ARG A 78 -3.28 1.40 -8.18
N LYS A 79 -3.05 1.76 -9.44
CA LYS A 79 -2.02 2.74 -9.82
C LYS A 79 -2.28 4.12 -9.21
N ILE A 80 -3.53 4.58 -9.20
CA ILE A 80 -3.93 5.83 -8.54
C ILE A 80 -3.67 5.75 -7.04
N SER A 81 -4.01 4.63 -6.40
CA SER A 81 -3.82 4.40 -4.96
C SER A 81 -2.35 4.50 -4.58
N ILE A 82 -1.47 3.80 -5.30
CA ILE A 82 -0.03 3.83 -5.07
C ILE A 82 0.51 5.26 -5.24
N ASN A 83 0.21 5.92 -6.36
CA ASN A 83 0.68 7.28 -6.64
C ASN A 83 0.19 8.31 -5.60
N THR A 84 -1.06 8.20 -5.15
CA THR A 84 -1.63 9.10 -4.15
C THR A 84 -0.94 8.89 -2.81
N THR A 85 -0.74 7.64 -2.39
CA THR A 85 -0.04 7.32 -1.15
C THR A 85 1.40 7.85 -1.15
N PHE A 86 2.15 7.65 -2.23
CA PHE A 86 3.52 8.17 -2.29
C PHE A 86 3.58 9.70 -2.37
N SER A 87 2.63 10.34 -3.05
CA SER A 87 2.55 11.80 -3.06
C SER A 87 2.31 12.35 -1.65
N PHE A 88 1.45 11.70 -0.87
CA PHE A 88 1.19 12.03 0.53
C PHE A 88 2.46 11.84 1.39
N LEU A 89 3.11 10.68 1.28
CA LEU A 89 4.34 10.40 2.05
C LEU A 89 5.47 11.38 1.71
N LYS A 90 5.65 11.74 0.44
CA LYS A 90 6.64 12.75 0.01
C LYS A 90 6.33 14.12 0.60
N LYS A 91 5.07 14.57 0.57
CA LYS A 91 4.65 15.85 1.14
C LYS A 91 4.92 15.90 2.65
N ASN A 92 4.61 14.83 3.36
CA ASN A 92 4.81 14.75 4.81
C ASN A 92 6.27 14.52 5.21
N ALA A 93 7.09 13.88 4.37
CA ALA A 93 8.52 13.76 4.61
C ALA A 93 9.22 15.13 4.68
N HIS A 94 8.78 16.12 3.90
CA HIS A 94 9.29 17.50 3.99
C HIS A 94 8.90 18.22 5.29
N LEU A 95 7.82 17.82 5.94
CA LEU A 95 7.44 18.33 7.27
C LEU A 95 8.26 17.69 8.39
N ILE A 96 8.88 16.55 8.13
CA ILE A 96 9.70 15.78 9.09
C ILE A 96 11.21 16.08 8.94
N THR A 97 11.66 16.74 7.86
CA THR A 97 13.09 17.00 7.57
C THR A 97 13.76 18.03 8.48
N ASN A 98 13.07 18.60 9.46
CA ASN A 98 13.71 19.35 10.57
C ASN A 98 13.94 18.49 11.82
N VAL A 99 13.67 17.20 11.77
CA VAL A 99 13.98 16.24 12.83
C VAL A 99 14.89 15.19 12.21
N ASP A 100 16.12 15.09 12.70
CA ASP A 100 17.13 14.09 12.34
C ASP A 100 16.51 12.77 11.92
N PHE A 101 17.09 12.15 10.86
CA PHE A 101 16.81 10.79 10.38
C PHE A 101 17.17 9.71 11.44
N LYS A 102 16.88 9.96 12.69
CA LYS A 102 16.69 8.92 13.69
C LYS A 102 15.31 8.34 13.40
N GLU A 103 15.34 7.14 12.84
CA GLU A 103 14.20 6.25 12.68
C GLU A 103 13.29 6.42 13.88
N LYS A 104 12.21 7.20 13.69
CA LYS A 104 11.13 7.25 14.67
C LYS A 104 10.45 5.89 14.56
N ILE A 105 11.02 4.92 15.28
CA ILE A 105 10.27 3.76 15.72
C ILE A 105 9.10 4.38 16.47
N ILE A 106 7.95 4.42 15.82
CA ILE A 106 6.71 4.78 16.50
C ILE A 106 6.52 3.64 17.49
N ASP A 107 6.95 3.87 18.71
CA ASP A 107 6.57 3.07 19.86
C ASP A 107 5.10 3.37 20.12
N THR A 108 4.26 2.84 19.25
CA THR A 108 2.87 2.67 19.60
C THR A 108 2.87 1.55 20.62
N ASP A 109 2.43 1.86 21.83
CA ASP A 109 1.93 0.90 22.82
C ASP A 109 0.87 0.04 22.14
N MET A 110 1.34 -0.94 21.39
CA MET A 110 0.47 -1.84 20.64
C MET A 110 0.27 -3.07 21.51
N ASN A 111 -0.94 -3.12 22.09
CA ASN A 111 -1.49 -4.23 22.83
C ASN A 111 -0.98 -5.59 22.35
N GLU A 112 -0.78 -6.52 23.29
CA GLU A 112 -0.37 -7.92 23.11
C GLU A 112 -1.19 -8.74 22.10
N THR A 113 -2.20 -8.15 21.45
CA THR A 113 -3.16 -8.78 20.55
C THR A 113 -2.72 -8.77 19.07
N LEU A 114 -1.63 -8.08 18.69
CA LEU A 114 -1.16 -8.09 17.31
C LEU A 114 -0.47 -9.41 16.99
N SER A 115 -0.78 -9.95 15.81
CA SER A 115 -0.02 -11.08 15.29
C SER A 115 1.47 -10.72 15.20
N SER A 116 2.36 -11.70 15.40
CA SER A 116 3.81 -11.49 15.30
C SER A 116 4.21 -10.83 13.98
N LEU A 117 3.45 -11.07 12.91
CA LEU A 117 3.65 -10.46 11.60
C LEU A 117 3.33 -8.95 11.61
N GLU A 118 2.19 -8.55 12.16
CA GLU A 118 1.82 -7.11 12.25
C GLU A 118 2.84 -6.33 13.08
N PHE A 119 3.30 -6.91 14.18
CA PHE A 119 4.36 -6.33 14.98
C PHE A 119 5.67 -6.18 14.18
N ALA A 120 6.10 -7.22 13.46
CA ALA A 120 7.31 -7.14 12.62
C ALA A 120 7.16 -6.08 11.52
N LEU A 121 6.00 -6.00 10.86
CA LEU A 121 5.72 -4.99 9.84
C LEU A 121 5.74 -3.56 10.40
N SER A 122 5.28 -3.35 11.64
CA SER A 122 5.31 -2.03 12.30
C SER A 122 6.74 -1.51 12.53
N LYS A 123 7.71 -2.41 12.67
CA LYS A 123 9.13 -2.07 12.89
C LYS A 123 9.91 -1.82 11.60
N ILE A 124 9.33 -2.07 10.44
CA ILE A 124 9.96 -1.78 9.15
C ILE A 124 9.75 -0.31 8.80
N PRO A 125 10.80 0.46 8.48
CA PRO A 125 10.67 1.85 8.02
C PRO A 125 9.70 1.97 6.84
N ALA A 126 8.88 3.02 6.82
CA ALA A 126 7.76 3.18 5.89
C ALA A 126 8.12 2.94 4.41
N ILE A 127 9.27 3.48 3.97
CA ILE A 127 9.75 3.28 2.59
C ILE A 127 10.08 1.81 2.32
N SER A 128 10.82 1.16 3.22
CA SER A 128 11.20 -0.26 3.05
C SER A 128 9.97 -1.16 3.13
N ARG A 129 9.00 -0.84 3.99
CA ARG A 129 7.72 -1.54 4.09
C ARG A 129 6.88 -1.40 2.83
N SER A 130 6.81 -0.21 2.23
CA SER A 130 6.10 -0.01 0.96
C SER A 130 6.72 -0.84 -0.17
N VAL A 131 8.06 -0.86 -0.27
CA VAL A 131 8.76 -1.68 -1.27
C VAL A 131 8.48 -3.16 -1.05
N LEU A 132 8.55 -3.64 0.20
CA LEU A 132 8.24 -5.03 0.55
C LEU A 132 6.81 -5.41 0.11
N TRP A 133 5.82 -4.59 0.48
CA TRP A 133 4.43 -4.85 0.14
C TRP A 133 4.18 -4.87 -1.36
N LEU A 134 4.68 -3.86 -2.07
CA LEU A 134 4.50 -3.74 -3.52
C LEU A 134 5.17 -4.90 -4.28
N PHE A 135 6.32 -5.38 -3.81
CA PHE A 135 7.02 -6.48 -4.45
C PHE A 135 6.40 -7.84 -4.12
N GLU A 136 6.24 -8.17 -2.83
CA GLU A 136 5.83 -9.53 -2.39
C GLU A 136 4.31 -9.77 -2.51
N VAL A 137 3.49 -8.74 -2.30
CA VAL A 137 2.03 -8.90 -2.25
C VAL A 137 1.37 -8.42 -3.54
N GLU A 138 1.79 -7.24 -4.01
CA GLU A 138 1.22 -6.65 -5.22
C GLU A 138 1.88 -7.18 -6.50
N GLY A 139 3.02 -7.87 -6.41
CA GLY A 139 3.69 -8.49 -7.54
C GLY A 139 4.33 -7.50 -8.53
N LEU A 140 4.62 -6.27 -8.07
CA LEU A 140 5.30 -5.28 -8.91
C LEU A 140 6.78 -5.61 -9.07
N SER A 141 7.31 -5.39 -10.25
CA SER A 141 8.74 -5.49 -10.53
C SER A 141 9.53 -4.37 -9.82
N HIS A 142 10.82 -4.59 -9.61
CA HIS A 142 11.71 -3.54 -9.08
C HIS A 142 11.74 -2.28 -9.95
N HIS A 143 11.52 -2.41 -11.26
CA HIS A 143 11.47 -1.28 -12.19
C HIS A 143 10.22 -0.42 -11.91
N GLU A 144 9.04 -1.04 -11.84
CA GLU A 144 7.79 -0.34 -11.54
C GLU A 144 7.83 0.34 -10.17
N ILE A 145 8.37 -0.35 -9.15
CA ILE A 145 8.53 0.21 -7.81
C ILE A 145 9.48 1.42 -7.84
N ALA A 146 10.58 1.32 -8.56
CA ALA A 146 11.53 2.43 -8.72
C ALA A 146 10.87 3.64 -9.40
N GLU A 147 10.06 3.41 -10.44
CA GLU A 147 9.29 4.44 -11.13
C GLU A 147 8.31 5.16 -10.18
N PHE A 148 7.52 4.41 -9.39
CA PHE A 148 6.61 5.00 -8.40
C PHE A 148 7.33 5.87 -7.36
N HIS A 149 8.52 5.46 -6.94
CA HIS A 149 9.33 6.24 -6.00
C HIS A 149 10.11 7.39 -6.65
N GLY A 150 10.21 7.43 -7.99
CA GLY A 150 11.11 8.35 -8.72
C GLY A 150 12.58 8.08 -8.38
N LYS A 151 12.98 6.81 -8.26
CA LYS A 151 14.29 6.34 -7.85
C LYS A 151 14.82 5.28 -8.82
N THR A 152 15.99 4.72 -8.53
CA THR A 152 16.61 3.66 -9.34
C THR A 152 16.14 2.27 -8.94
N VAL A 153 16.34 1.28 -9.81
CA VAL A 153 16.10 -0.14 -9.51
C VAL A 153 16.91 -0.61 -8.29
N SER A 154 18.14 -0.10 -8.13
CA SER A 154 18.99 -0.40 -6.97
C SER A 154 18.36 0.06 -5.65
N PHE A 155 17.69 1.22 -5.64
CA PHE A 155 16.92 1.67 -4.50
C PHE A 155 15.87 0.63 -4.07
N SER A 156 15.06 0.13 -5.01
CA SER A 156 14.04 -0.87 -4.70
C SER A 156 14.66 -2.16 -4.13
N LYS A 157 15.72 -2.68 -4.76
CA LYS A 157 16.43 -3.87 -4.27
C LYS A 157 16.98 -3.68 -2.85
N THR A 158 17.60 -2.54 -2.58
CA THR A 158 18.18 -2.22 -1.27
C THR A 158 17.10 -2.14 -0.18
N HIS A 159 15.98 -1.45 -0.45
CA HIS A 159 14.89 -1.32 0.51
C HIS A 159 14.17 -2.64 0.75
N LEU A 160 14.02 -3.51 -0.28
CA LEU A 160 13.49 -4.85 -0.10
C LEU A 160 14.38 -5.70 0.82
N SER A 161 15.70 -5.69 0.58
CA SER A 161 16.66 -6.43 1.41
C SER A 161 16.60 -5.96 2.87
N ARG A 162 16.61 -4.65 3.11
CA ARG A 162 16.48 -4.08 4.46
C ARG A 162 15.16 -4.47 5.14
N ALA A 163 14.05 -4.41 4.40
CA ALA A 163 12.75 -4.79 4.93
C ALA A 163 12.73 -6.27 5.37
N LYS A 164 13.28 -7.17 4.55
CA LYS A 164 13.37 -8.60 4.89
C LYS A 164 14.24 -8.85 6.12
N GLN A 165 15.38 -8.17 6.24
CA GLN A 165 16.25 -8.28 7.42
C GLN A 165 15.55 -7.83 8.71
N VAL A 166 14.83 -6.69 8.66
CA VAL A 166 14.07 -6.20 9.81
C VAL A 166 12.94 -7.17 10.16
N ALA A 167 12.17 -7.63 9.17
CA ALA A 167 11.09 -8.60 9.40
C ALA A 167 11.62 -9.89 10.05
N GLN A 168 12.70 -10.45 9.53
CA GLN A 168 13.33 -11.66 10.06
C GLN A 168 13.78 -11.47 11.52
N LYS A 169 14.42 -10.35 11.83
CA LYS A 169 14.88 -10.04 13.20
C LYS A 169 13.75 -10.08 14.23
N TYR A 170 12.56 -9.59 13.86
CA TYR A 170 11.43 -9.52 14.79
C TYR A 170 10.57 -10.76 14.79
N LEU A 171 10.51 -11.51 13.69
CA LEU A 171 9.80 -12.79 13.62
C LEU A 171 10.56 -13.88 14.36
N THR A 172 11.90 -13.94 14.23
CA THR A 172 12.72 -14.95 14.94
C THR A 172 12.81 -14.69 16.44
N LYS A 173 12.80 -13.43 16.89
CA LYS A 173 12.83 -13.12 18.34
C LYS A 173 11.56 -13.54 19.09
N LYS A 174 10.39 -13.60 18.44
CA LYS A 174 9.15 -14.11 19.04
C LYS A 174 8.91 -15.59 18.79
N GLY A 175 9.65 -16.21 17.88
CA GLY A 175 9.56 -17.62 17.54
C GLY A 175 10.52 -18.56 18.30
N GLY A 176 11.10 -18.11 19.41
CA GLY A 176 11.98 -18.95 20.25
C GLY A 176 11.26 -20.07 20.98
N GLY A 177 10.54 -20.94 20.24
CA GLY A 177 9.80 -22.07 20.77
C GLY A 177 9.67 -23.25 19.78
N TYR A 178 10.25 -23.16 18.60
CA TYR A 178 10.36 -24.32 17.71
C TYR A 178 11.82 -24.74 17.61
N GLU A 179 12.21 -25.64 18.50
CA GLU A 179 13.43 -26.43 18.34
C GLU A 179 13.37 -27.09 16.97
N ALA A 180 14.43 -26.90 16.18
CA ALA A 180 14.69 -27.66 14.98
C ALA A 180 14.78 -29.14 15.39
N VAL A 181 13.78 -29.94 15.06
CA VAL A 181 13.89 -31.41 15.07
C VAL A 181 14.75 -31.74 13.86
N GLU A 182 16.07 -31.85 14.11
CA GLU A 182 16.96 -32.59 13.20
C GLU A 182 16.49 -34.05 13.11
N LYS A 183 16.21 -34.50 11.91
CA LYS A 183 16.37 -35.87 11.48
C LYS A 183 16.89 -35.92 10.05
#